data_2d40ec9d47cd1f5a4d1b3aab985237ca
#
_entry.id   2d40ec9d47cd1f5a4d1b3aab985237ca
#
_cell.length_a   1.000
_cell.length_b   1.000
_cell.length_c   1.000
_cell.angle_alpha   90.00
_cell.angle_beta   90.00
_cell.angle_gamma   90.00
#
_symmetry.space_group_name_H-M   'P 1'
#
loop_
_entity.id
_entity.type
_entity.pdbx_description
1 polymer ?
#
loop_
_entity_poly.entity_id
_entity_poly.type
_entity_poly.pdbx_seq_one_letter_code
_entity_poly.pdbx_strand_id
1 'polypeptide(L)'
;MEYPELKRAVHDQFERFGPSVVLIEDKASGTQLIQELIREGLYAVTRYQPQSDKIMRMHAQTAMIENGYVRVPEAAPWLAQYLHEMTVFPNGRHDDQVDATAQLLDWFKAGSGPRSNTGIFELYRQRAEALRRAQTPADLVRLCAPVGVSRVQLLSGIHRAVARDGTVEMTEADAAPLLQAGWVRAKPLDL
;
A
#
# COMPACT_ATOMS: atom_id res chain seq x y z
N MET A 1 -1.06 -23.46 15.16
CA MET A 1 -2.12 -22.76 15.93
C MET A 1 -3.32 -23.70 16.01
N GLU A 2 -3.79 -23.98 17.21
CA GLU A 2 -4.98 -24.82 17.42
C GLU A 2 -6.26 -24.02 17.12
N TYR A 3 -7.35 -24.73 16.78
CA TYR A 3 -8.60 -24.08 16.36
C TYR A 3 -9.16 -23.03 17.34
N PRO A 4 -9.18 -23.26 18.68
CA PRO A 4 -9.63 -22.23 19.62
C PRO A 4 -8.75 -20.98 19.66
N GLU A 5 -7.45 -21.14 19.39
CA GLU A 5 -6.51 -20.02 19.30
C GLU A 5 -6.73 -19.20 18.03
N LEU A 6 -6.96 -19.88 16.90
CA LEU A 6 -7.29 -19.25 15.63
C LEU A 6 -8.54 -18.39 15.76
N LYS A 7 -9.59 -18.94 16.37
CA LYS A 7 -10.85 -18.21 16.57
C LYS A 7 -10.67 -16.97 17.43
N ARG A 8 -9.93 -17.08 18.55
CA ARG A 8 -9.59 -15.91 19.40
C ARG A 8 -8.80 -14.88 18.61
N ALA A 9 -7.80 -15.30 17.85
CA ALA A 9 -7.00 -14.40 17.03
C ALA A 9 -7.84 -13.59 16.02
N VAL A 10 -8.88 -14.21 15.43
CA VAL A 10 -9.80 -13.50 14.54
C VAL A 10 -10.58 -12.42 15.31
N HIS A 11 -11.10 -12.72 16.49
CA HIS A 11 -11.78 -11.73 17.33
C HIS A 11 -10.86 -10.59 17.73
N ASP A 12 -9.65 -10.89 18.21
CA ASP A 12 -8.65 -9.88 18.61
C ASP A 12 -8.29 -8.95 17.45
N GLN A 13 -8.12 -9.51 16.25
CA GLN A 13 -7.83 -8.70 15.06
C GLN A 13 -9.06 -7.88 14.63
N PHE A 14 -10.24 -8.45 14.74
CA PHE A 14 -11.47 -7.73 14.44
C PHE A 14 -11.68 -6.53 15.37
N GLU A 15 -11.50 -6.72 16.67
CA GLU A 15 -11.61 -5.65 17.66
C GLU A 15 -10.52 -4.57 17.45
N ARG A 16 -9.30 -5.02 17.15
CA ARG A 16 -8.16 -4.11 16.96
C ARG A 16 -8.28 -3.21 15.75
N PHE A 17 -8.77 -3.74 14.62
CA PHE A 17 -8.74 -3.04 13.34
C PHE A 17 -10.12 -2.56 12.86
N GLY A 18 -11.21 -3.04 13.44
CA GLY A 18 -12.58 -2.72 13.03
C GLY A 18 -12.83 -2.94 11.53
N PRO A 19 -12.43 -4.08 10.93
CA PRO A 19 -12.54 -4.27 9.49
C PRO A 19 -14.01 -4.37 9.07
N SER A 20 -14.33 -3.83 7.91
CA SER A 20 -15.66 -3.98 7.30
C SER A 20 -15.85 -5.36 6.65
N VAL A 21 -14.77 -6.08 6.39
CA VAL A 21 -14.77 -7.43 5.80
C VAL A 21 -13.63 -8.26 6.40
N VAL A 22 -13.95 -9.49 6.76
CA VAL A 22 -12.99 -10.53 7.16
C VAL A 22 -13.14 -11.69 6.19
N LEU A 23 -12.17 -11.86 5.29
CA LEU A 23 -12.17 -12.96 4.33
C LEU A 23 -11.65 -14.23 4.99
N ILE A 24 -12.42 -15.29 4.89
CA ILE A 24 -12.02 -16.61 5.36
C ILE A 24 -12.26 -17.63 4.25
N GLU A 25 -11.23 -18.42 3.93
CA GLU A 25 -11.34 -19.49 2.94
C GLU A 25 -12.35 -20.54 3.41
N ASP A 26 -13.37 -20.78 2.60
CA ASP A 26 -14.44 -21.74 2.90
C ASP A 26 -14.00 -23.17 2.54
N LYS A 27 -13.04 -23.68 3.31
CA LYS A 27 -12.48 -25.01 3.13
C LYS A 27 -12.06 -25.58 4.48
N ALA A 28 -12.32 -26.86 4.68
CA ALA A 28 -11.94 -27.59 5.89
C ALA A 28 -12.34 -26.86 7.20
N SER A 29 -11.39 -26.54 8.07
CA SER A 29 -11.63 -25.84 9.35
C SER A 29 -12.17 -24.40 9.16
N GLY A 30 -11.91 -23.77 8.02
CA GLY A 30 -12.45 -22.45 7.68
C GLY A 30 -13.96 -22.44 7.60
N THR A 31 -14.59 -23.48 7.07
CA THR A 31 -16.07 -23.60 7.01
C THR A 31 -16.68 -23.56 8.40
N GLN A 32 -16.11 -24.30 9.34
CA GLN A 32 -16.56 -24.33 10.74
C GLN A 32 -16.35 -22.95 11.40
N LEU A 33 -15.18 -22.37 11.24
CA LEU A 33 -14.83 -21.05 11.77
C LEU A 33 -15.83 -19.98 11.31
N ILE A 34 -16.14 -19.93 10.02
CA ILE A 34 -17.12 -19.00 9.44
C ILE A 34 -18.48 -19.14 10.13
N GLN A 35 -18.96 -20.38 10.29
CA GLN A 35 -20.26 -20.65 10.90
C GLN A 35 -20.33 -20.21 12.35
N GLU A 36 -19.27 -20.45 13.12
CA GLU A 36 -19.20 -20.05 14.53
C GLU A 36 -19.13 -18.54 14.68
N LEU A 37 -18.25 -17.87 13.93
CA LEU A 37 -18.11 -16.41 14.00
C LEU A 37 -19.41 -15.68 13.63
N ILE A 38 -20.13 -16.16 12.61
CA ILE A 38 -21.44 -15.59 12.24
C ILE A 38 -22.46 -15.79 13.36
N ARG A 39 -22.49 -16.97 14.01
CA ARG A 39 -23.38 -17.22 15.15
C ARG A 39 -23.08 -16.34 16.36
N GLU A 40 -21.83 -15.95 16.53
CA GLU A 40 -21.38 -15.02 17.57
C GLU A 40 -21.60 -13.55 17.23
N GLY A 41 -22.18 -13.27 16.04
CA GLY A 41 -22.54 -11.90 15.62
C GLY A 41 -21.46 -11.17 14.82
N LEU A 42 -20.40 -11.87 14.39
CA LEU A 42 -19.35 -11.28 13.55
C LEU A 42 -19.79 -11.27 12.07
N TYR A 43 -20.71 -10.37 11.73
CA TYR A 43 -21.31 -10.32 10.39
C TYR A 43 -20.39 -9.79 9.28
N ALA A 44 -19.21 -9.28 9.63
CA ALA A 44 -18.19 -8.85 8.66
C ALA A 44 -17.52 -10.05 7.95
N VAL A 45 -17.75 -11.29 8.42
CA VAL A 45 -17.15 -12.49 7.83
C VAL A 45 -17.73 -12.76 6.45
N THR A 46 -16.83 -12.87 5.47
CA THR A 46 -17.15 -13.18 4.08
C THR A 46 -16.44 -14.47 3.66
N ARG A 47 -17.20 -15.40 3.09
CA ARG A 47 -16.68 -16.65 2.53
C ARG A 47 -15.86 -16.37 1.28
N TYR A 48 -14.68 -16.93 1.21
CA TYR A 48 -13.85 -16.92 0.03
C TYR A 48 -13.66 -18.34 -0.51
N GLN A 49 -13.97 -18.56 -1.76
CA GLN A 49 -13.77 -19.84 -2.46
C GLN A 49 -12.75 -19.64 -3.57
N PRO A 50 -11.51 -20.15 -3.39
CA PRO A 50 -10.49 -20.04 -4.41
C PRO A 50 -10.88 -20.81 -5.67
N GLN A 51 -10.76 -20.19 -6.83
CA GLN A 51 -11.09 -20.79 -8.14
C GLN A 51 -9.87 -21.44 -8.82
N SER A 52 -8.68 -21.21 -8.29
CA SER A 52 -7.42 -21.73 -8.83
C SER A 52 -6.44 -22.06 -7.71
N ASP A 53 -5.36 -22.75 -8.05
CA ASP A 53 -4.27 -22.97 -7.11
C ASP A 53 -3.56 -21.65 -6.72
N LYS A 54 -2.80 -21.69 -5.64
CA LYS A 54 -2.20 -20.49 -5.05
C LYS A 54 -1.16 -19.81 -5.95
N ILE A 55 -0.43 -20.58 -6.76
CA ILE A 55 0.57 -20.03 -7.68
C ILE A 55 -0.14 -19.23 -8.78
N MET A 56 -1.18 -19.79 -9.37
CA MET A 56 -1.98 -19.11 -10.39
C MET A 56 -2.68 -17.88 -9.81
N ARG A 57 -3.22 -17.97 -8.57
CA ARG A 57 -3.84 -16.81 -7.90
C ARG A 57 -2.84 -15.66 -7.74
N MET A 58 -1.65 -15.96 -7.23
CA MET A 58 -0.62 -14.93 -7.02
C MET A 58 -0.14 -14.34 -8.36
N HIS A 59 0.08 -15.18 -9.36
CA HIS A 59 0.42 -14.73 -10.72
C HIS A 59 -0.63 -13.77 -11.30
N ALA A 60 -1.91 -14.05 -11.08
CA ALA A 60 -2.99 -13.18 -11.55
C ALA A 60 -3.00 -11.80 -10.90
N GLN A 61 -2.31 -11.62 -9.75
CA GLN A 61 -2.22 -10.35 -9.04
C GLN A 61 -0.96 -9.54 -9.36
N THR A 62 0.01 -10.12 -10.08
CA THR A 62 1.30 -9.48 -10.39
C THR A 62 1.12 -8.10 -11.01
N ALA A 63 0.21 -7.96 -11.96
CA ALA A 63 -0.06 -6.68 -12.60
C ALA A 63 -0.57 -5.59 -11.63
N MET A 64 -1.34 -5.95 -10.59
CA MET A 64 -1.77 -5.00 -9.57
C MET A 64 -0.59 -4.53 -8.71
N ILE A 65 0.33 -5.43 -8.39
CA ILE A 65 1.52 -5.14 -7.61
C ILE A 65 2.48 -4.26 -8.42
N GLU A 66 2.79 -4.64 -9.65
CA GLU A 66 3.69 -3.91 -10.56
C GLU A 66 3.19 -2.50 -10.87
N ASN A 67 1.88 -2.33 -11.02
CA ASN A 67 1.27 -1.01 -11.24
C ASN A 67 1.19 -0.15 -9.97
N GLY A 68 1.69 -0.64 -8.81
CA GLY A 68 1.75 0.12 -7.58
C GLY A 68 0.41 0.30 -6.86
N TYR A 69 -0.59 -0.55 -7.15
CA TYR A 69 -1.85 -0.56 -6.41
C TYR A 69 -1.69 -1.16 -5.00
N VAL A 70 -0.65 -1.98 -4.80
CA VAL A 70 -0.30 -2.55 -3.50
C VAL A 70 0.84 -1.73 -2.89
N ARG A 71 0.63 -1.25 -1.67
CA ARG A 71 1.61 -0.48 -0.92
C ARG A 71 1.82 -1.09 0.45
N VAL A 72 3.05 -1.07 0.89
CA VAL A 72 3.45 -1.47 2.23
C VAL A 72 4.04 -0.26 2.98
N PRO A 73 4.00 -0.21 4.31
CA PRO A 73 4.61 0.87 5.07
C PRO A 73 6.13 0.87 4.87
N GLU A 74 6.78 2.02 5.03
CA GLU A 74 8.25 2.13 4.96
C GLU A 74 8.94 1.34 6.08
N ALA A 75 8.30 1.28 7.26
CA ALA A 75 8.80 0.52 8.41
C ALA A 75 7.64 -0.10 9.19
N ALA A 76 7.75 -1.40 9.46
CA ALA A 76 6.86 -2.12 10.37
C ALA A 76 7.59 -3.36 10.90
N PRO A 77 7.31 -3.80 12.14
CA PRO A 77 7.98 -4.97 12.73
C PRO A 77 7.84 -6.26 11.90
N TRP A 78 6.75 -6.39 11.17
CA TRP A 78 6.42 -7.56 10.34
C TRP A 78 6.89 -7.45 8.89
N LEU A 79 7.31 -6.27 8.42
CA LEU A 79 7.54 -6.00 6.99
C LEU A 79 8.66 -6.87 6.39
N ALA A 80 9.76 -7.05 7.10
CA ALA A 80 10.88 -7.85 6.62
C ALA A 80 10.48 -9.31 6.37
N GLN A 81 9.71 -9.89 7.30
CA GLN A 81 9.20 -11.25 7.15
C GLN A 81 8.20 -11.36 6.00
N TYR A 82 7.29 -10.42 5.88
CA TYR A 82 6.32 -10.36 4.79
C TYR A 82 7.01 -10.29 3.42
N LEU A 83 7.94 -9.36 3.24
CA LEU A 83 8.67 -9.21 1.98
C LEU A 83 9.52 -10.43 1.66
N HIS A 84 10.13 -11.06 2.67
CA HIS A 84 10.86 -12.30 2.48
C HIS A 84 9.95 -13.40 1.93
N GLU A 85 8.80 -13.63 2.55
CA GLU A 85 7.83 -14.64 2.11
C GLU A 85 7.34 -14.38 0.68
N MET A 86 7.00 -13.12 0.37
CA MET A 86 6.57 -12.70 -0.98
C MET A 86 7.65 -12.94 -2.04
N THR A 87 8.94 -12.74 -1.71
CA THR A 87 10.04 -12.84 -2.68
C THR A 87 10.54 -14.26 -2.90
N VAL A 88 10.45 -15.14 -1.90
CA VAL A 88 10.87 -16.55 -2.03
C VAL A 88 9.78 -17.46 -2.59
N PHE A 89 8.54 -16.99 -2.64
CA PHE A 89 7.42 -17.75 -3.19
C PHE A 89 7.67 -18.11 -4.67
N PRO A 90 7.36 -19.34 -5.17
CA PRO A 90 6.65 -20.41 -4.47
C PRO A 90 7.56 -21.39 -3.69
N ASN A 91 8.85 -21.15 -3.62
CA ASN A 91 9.83 -22.09 -3.08
C ASN A 91 10.09 -21.91 -1.57
N GLY A 92 9.40 -20.98 -0.92
CA GLY A 92 9.50 -20.73 0.51
C GLY A 92 8.89 -21.85 1.35
N ARG A 93 9.37 -21.97 2.62
CA ARG A 93 8.81 -22.90 3.59
C ARG A 93 7.40 -22.48 4.05
N HIS A 94 7.14 -21.19 4.08
CA HIS A 94 5.88 -20.58 4.49
C HIS A 94 5.35 -19.73 3.35
N ASP A 95 4.04 -19.76 3.15
CA ASP A 95 3.35 -19.03 2.09
C ASP A 95 1.97 -18.48 2.55
N ASP A 96 1.72 -18.50 3.86
CA ASP A 96 0.45 -18.09 4.42
C ASP A 96 0.13 -16.60 4.15
N GLN A 97 1.14 -15.73 4.23
CA GLN A 97 0.97 -14.30 3.95
C GLN A 97 0.81 -14.03 2.45
N VAL A 98 1.49 -14.80 1.60
CA VAL A 98 1.32 -14.74 0.14
C VAL A 98 -0.10 -15.14 -0.23
N ASP A 99 -0.60 -16.24 0.35
CA ASP A 99 -1.94 -16.74 0.09
C ASP A 99 -3.02 -15.75 0.55
N ALA A 100 -2.89 -15.22 1.77
CA ALA A 100 -3.78 -14.18 2.28
C ALA A 100 -3.78 -12.92 1.39
N THR A 101 -2.60 -12.50 0.92
CA THR A 101 -2.47 -11.35 0.00
C THR A 101 -3.13 -11.63 -1.34
N ALA A 102 -2.88 -12.80 -1.92
CA ALA A 102 -3.47 -13.19 -3.19
C ALA A 102 -5.00 -13.28 -3.11
N GLN A 103 -5.54 -13.83 -2.02
CA GLN A 103 -6.98 -13.91 -1.77
C GLN A 103 -7.62 -12.52 -1.63
N LEU A 104 -6.99 -11.62 -0.89
CA LEU A 104 -7.46 -10.25 -0.73
C LEU A 104 -7.52 -9.52 -2.07
N LEU A 105 -6.46 -9.60 -2.87
CA LEU A 105 -6.38 -8.92 -4.16
C LEU A 105 -7.36 -9.51 -5.18
N ASP A 106 -7.53 -10.83 -5.17
CA ASP A 106 -8.50 -11.53 -6.01
C ASP A 106 -9.94 -11.11 -5.68
N TRP A 107 -10.27 -11.06 -4.40
CA TRP A 107 -11.57 -10.61 -3.92
C TRP A 107 -11.87 -9.16 -4.31
N PHE A 108 -10.90 -8.27 -4.20
CA PHE A 108 -11.01 -6.89 -4.65
C PHE A 108 -11.25 -6.82 -6.17
N LYS A 109 -10.50 -7.59 -6.95
CA LYS A 109 -10.58 -7.62 -8.41
C LYS A 109 -11.94 -8.16 -8.91
N ALA A 110 -12.50 -9.13 -8.20
CA ALA A 110 -13.81 -9.70 -8.52
C ALA A 110 -14.97 -8.71 -8.29
N GLY A 111 -14.72 -7.51 -7.79
CA GLY A 111 -15.76 -6.53 -7.48
C GLY A 111 -16.70 -6.97 -6.36
N SER A 112 -16.33 -8.00 -5.61
CA SER A 112 -17.11 -8.57 -4.50
C SER A 112 -17.09 -7.68 -3.25
N GLY A 113 -16.30 -6.59 -3.28
CA GLY A 113 -16.32 -5.56 -2.26
C GLY A 113 -17.68 -4.85 -2.17
N PRO A 114 -18.01 -4.25 -1.01
CA PRO A 114 -19.22 -3.44 -0.90
C PRO A 114 -19.27 -2.47 -2.09
N ARG A 115 -20.43 -2.31 -2.70
CA ARG A 115 -20.62 -1.44 -3.90
C ARG A 115 -20.15 0.01 -3.71
N SER A 116 -19.86 0.41 -2.48
CA SER A 116 -19.17 1.67 -2.12
C SER A 116 -17.67 1.69 -2.45
N ASN A 117 -17.04 0.54 -2.73
CA ASN A 117 -15.59 0.47 -2.96
C ASN A 117 -15.16 0.82 -4.39
N THR A 118 -16.09 0.87 -5.36
CA THR A 118 -15.74 1.42 -6.69
C THR A 118 -15.25 2.86 -6.55
N GLY A 119 -15.83 3.63 -5.64
CA GLY A 119 -15.38 4.99 -5.31
C GLY A 119 -14.01 5.04 -4.63
N ILE A 120 -13.69 4.05 -3.79
CA ILE A 120 -12.38 3.97 -3.12
C ILE A 120 -11.27 3.60 -4.12
N PHE A 121 -11.51 2.63 -5.01
CA PHE A 121 -10.56 2.30 -6.08
C PHE A 121 -10.35 3.49 -7.03
N GLU A 122 -11.41 4.17 -7.39
CA GLU A 122 -11.34 5.36 -8.20
C GLU A 122 -10.58 6.48 -7.49
N LEU A 123 -10.84 6.69 -6.19
CA LEU A 123 -10.11 7.64 -5.36
C LEU A 123 -8.63 7.29 -5.24
N TYR A 124 -8.30 6.00 -5.02
CA TYR A 124 -6.91 5.55 -4.98
C TYR A 124 -6.24 5.64 -6.33
N ARG A 125 -6.94 5.32 -7.43
CA ARG A 125 -6.45 5.49 -8.80
C ARG A 125 -6.16 6.96 -9.08
N GLN A 126 -7.09 7.85 -8.80
CA GLN A 126 -6.93 9.31 -8.98
C GLN A 126 -5.76 9.84 -8.12
N ARG A 127 -5.64 9.34 -6.88
CA ARG A 127 -4.54 9.74 -5.99
C ARG A 127 -3.19 9.19 -6.46
N ALA A 128 -3.15 7.95 -6.97
CA ALA A 128 -1.95 7.37 -7.57
C ALA A 128 -1.55 8.10 -8.87
N GLU A 129 -2.51 8.45 -9.70
CA GLU A 129 -2.29 9.26 -10.90
C GLU A 129 -1.84 10.68 -10.56
N ALA A 130 -2.44 11.31 -9.55
CA ALA A 130 -2.01 12.61 -9.06
C ALA A 130 -0.57 12.58 -8.51
N LEU A 131 -0.21 11.54 -7.75
CA LEU A 131 1.15 11.33 -7.27
C LEU A 131 2.14 11.04 -8.41
N ARG A 132 1.73 10.28 -9.42
CA ARG A 132 2.55 10.08 -10.63
C ARG A 132 2.76 11.38 -11.40
N ARG A 133 1.71 12.18 -11.56
CA ARG A 133 1.82 13.52 -12.19
C ARG A 133 2.73 14.43 -11.41
N ALA A 134 2.62 14.45 -10.07
CA ALA A 134 3.51 15.23 -9.21
C ALA A 134 4.97 14.74 -9.21
N GLN A 135 5.25 13.54 -9.71
CA GLN A 135 6.60 12.98 -9.85
C GLN A 135 7.12 13.05 -11.29
N THR A 136 6.33 13.58 -12.25
CA THR A 136 6.77 13.74 -13.62
C THR A 136 7.78 14.89 -13.70
N PRO A 137 8.91 14.76 -14.42
CA PRO A 137 9.93 15.81 -14.50
C PRO A 137 9.41 17.18 -14.97
N ALA A 138 8.27 17.22 -15.67
CA ALA A 138 7.64 18.46 -16.13
C ALA A 138 7.08 19.35 -15.00
N ASP A 139 6.80 18.77 -13.82
CA ASP A 139 6.24 19.52 -12.68
C ASP A 139 7.30 19.88 -11.63
N LEU A 140 8.55 19.53 -11.87
CA LEU A 140 9.65 19.86 -10.97
C LEU A 140 10.20 21.25 -11.33
N VAL A 141 10.26 22.09 -10.33
CA VAL A 141 10.96 23.39 -10.40
C VAL A 141 12.30 23.28 -9.71
N ARG A 142 13.28 23.94 -10.28
CA ARG A 142 14.62 24.02 -9.73
C ARG A 142 14.81 25.36 -9.02
N LEU A 143 15.18 25.30 -7.74
CA LEU A 143 15.44 26.47 -6.92
C LEU A 143 16.92 26.54 -6.55
N CYS A 144 17.44 27.77 -6.48
CA CYS A 144 18.72 28.05 -5.85
C CYS A 144 18.52 28.32 -4.36
N ALA A 145 19.25 27.60 -3.53
CA ALA A 145 19.25 27.80 -2.11
C ALA A 145 20.01 29.04 -1.68
N PRO A 146 19.60 29.76 -0.64
CA PRO A 146 20.41 30.80 -0.01
C PRO A 146 21.75 30.23 0.47
N VAL A 147 22.77 31.13 0.52
CA VAL A 147 24.12 30.75 0.97
C VAL A 147 24.08 30.15 2.39
N GLY A 148 24.72 28.99 2.55
CA GLY A 148 24.80 28.28 3.84
C GLY A 148 23.70 27.24 4.06
N VAL A 149 22.73 27.13 3.19
CA VAL A 149 21.68 26.09 3.30
C VAL A 149 22.15 24.82 2.59
N SER A 150 22.27 23.71 3.34
CA SER A 150 22.67 22.41 2.80
C SER A 150 21.53 21.39 2.71
N ARG A 151 20.41 21.67 3.38
CA ARG A 151 19.20 20.82 3.39
C ARG A 151 17.94 21.67 3.48
N VAL A 152 16.87 21.18 2.90
CA VAL A 152 15.53 21.78 2.98
C VAL A 152 14.51 20.73 3.36
N GLN A 153 13.54 21.10 4.20
CA GLN A 153 12.39 20.26 4.52
C GLN A 153 11.23 20.62 3.59
N LEU A 154 10.68 19.62 2.92
CA LEU A 154 9.51 19.74 2.06
C LEU A 154 8.21 19.73 2.89
N LEU A 155 7.10 20.15 2.31
CA LEU A 155 5.77 20.09 2.94
C LEU A 155 5.37 18.67 3.33
N SER A 156 5.89 17.66 2.63
CA SER A 156 5.73 16.25 2.96
C SER A 156 6.48 15.80 4.22
N GLY A 157 7.28 16.67 4.83
CA GLY A 157 8.18 16.33 5.95
C GLY A 157 9.51 15.70 5.52
N ILE A 158 9.70 15.41 4.25
CA ILE A 158 10.94 14.82 3.71
C ILE A 158 12.04 15.89 3.65
N HIS A 159 13.25 15.52 4.06
CA HIS A 159 14.42 16.37 3.91
C HIS A 159 15.15 16.09 2.59
N ARG A 160 15.40 17.12 1.79
CA ARG A 160 16.24 17.03 0.58
C ARG A 160 17.56 17.78 0.80
N ALA A 161 18.63 17.17 0.32
CA ALA A 161 19.94 17.81 0.29
C ALA A 161 19.99 18.82 -0.89
N VAL A 162 20.62 19.95 -0.65
CA VAL A 162 20.96 20.91 -1.71
C VAL A 162 22.17 20.35 -2.47
N ALA A 163 22.10 20.34 -3.80
CA ALA A 163 23.18 19.85 -4.65
C ALA A 163 24.43 20.75 -4.52
N ARG A 164 25.58 20.27 -5.02
CA ARG A 164 26.86 21.01 -4.93
C ARG A 164 26.84 22.35 -5.69
N ASP A 165 25.97 22.47 -6.68
CA ASP A 165 25.75 23.70 -7.43
C ASP A 165 24.79 24.68 -6.75
N GLY A 166 24.39 24.39 -5.52
CA GLY A 166 23.47 25.22 -4.74
C GLY A 166 22.01 25.05 -5.14
N THR A 167 21.66 24.06 -5.96
CA THR A 167 20.28 23.88 -6.44
C THR A 167 19.60 22.70 -5.81
N VAL A 168 18.26 22.70 -5.83
CA VAL A 168 17.40 21.58 -5.43
C VAL A 168 16.16 21.53 -6.32
N GLU A 169 15.74 20.33 -6.67
CA GLU A 169 14.53 20.10 -7.47
C GLU A 169 13.37 19.68 -6.55
N MET A 170 12.21 20.28 -6.74
CA MET A 170 11.02 20.00 -5.94
C MET A 170 9.75 20.35 -6.71
N THR A 171 8.59 19.94 -6.16
CA THR A 171 7.30 20.32 -6.76
C THR A 171 7.03 21.82 -6.61
N GLU A 172 6.18 22.37 -7.47
CA GLU A 172 5.75 23.78 -7.34
C GLU A 172 5.11 24.07 -5.97
N ALA A 173 4.39 23.10 -5.41
CA ALA A 173 3.79 23.22 -4.09
C ALA A 173 4.83 23.37 -2.98
N ASP A 174 5.92 22.59 -3.02
CA ASP A 174 7.02 22.68 -2.06
C ASP A 174 7.84 23.97 -2.27
N ALA A 175 7.93 24.45 -3.51
CA ALA A 175 8.68 25.64 -3.87
C ALA A 175 8.02 26.94 -3.40
N ALA A 176 6.70 27.01 -3.39
CA ALA A 176 5.95 28.22 -3.09
C ALA A 176 6.34 28.88 -1.74
N PRO A 177 6.39 28.17 -0.59
CA PRO A 177 6.79 28.76 0.68
C PRO A 177 8.28 29.15 0.70
N LEU A 178 9.14 28.42 -0.03
CA LEU A 178 10.58 28.70 -0.10
C LEU A 178 10.88 29.95 -0.90
N LEU A 179 10.14 30.18 -1.98
CA LEU A 179 10.24 31.43 -2.76
C LEU A 179 9.91 32.66 -1.89
N GLN A 180 8.94 32.53 -0.99
CA GLN A 180 8.64 33.58 -0.02
C GLN A 180 9.75 33.78 1.03
N ALA A 181 10.50 32.70 1.31
CA ALA A 181 11.63 32.70 2.25
C ALA A 181 12.97 33.07 1.61
N GLY A 182 12.98 33.64 0.40
CA GLY A 182 14.18 34.15 -0.25
C GLY A 182 14.93 33.19 -1.17
N TRP A 183 14.35 32.04 -1.49
CA TRP A 183 14.85 31.15 -2.53
C TRP A 183 14.53 31.72 -3.91
N VAL A 184 15.35 31.41 -4.90
CA VAL A 184 15.18 31.93 -6.26
C VAL A 184 15.06 30.78 -7.25
N ARG A 185 14.24 30.93 -8.27
CA ARG A 185 14.18 29.94 -9.36
C ARG A 185 15.50 29.91 -10.12
N ALA A 186 16.04 28.69 -10.28
CA ALA A 186 17.22 28.51 -11.12
C ALA A 186 16.86 28.78 -12.60
N LYS A 187 17.78 29.37 -13.36
CA LYS A 187 17.58 29.52 -14.79
C LYS A 187 17.54 28.15 -15.48
N PRO A 188 16.73 27.97 -16.55
CA PRO A 188 16.83 26.80 -17.39
C PRO A 188 18.28 26.56 -17.81
N LEU A 189 18.72 25.30 -17.80
CA LEU A 189 19.99 24.95 -18.47
C LEU A 189 19.76 25.12 -19.96
N ASP A 190 20.46 26.10 -20.55
CA ASP A 190 20.60 26.17 -22.00
C ASP A 190 21.33 24.90 -22.45
N LEU A 191 20.60 24.01 -23.16
CA LEU A 191 21.10 22.79 -23.79
C LEU A 191 21.76 23.15 -25.12
#